data_d3b9224742fbc3c9380a60ebc03470cb
#
_entry.id   d3b9224742fbc3c9380a60ebc03470cb
#
_cell.length_a   1.000
_cell.length_b   1.000
_cell.length_c   1.000
_cell.angle_alpha   90.00
_cell.angle_beta   90.00
_cell.angle_gamma   90.00
#
_symmetry.space_group_name_H-M   'P 1'
#
loop_
_entity.id
_entity.type
_entity.pdbx_description
1 polymer ?
#
loop_
_entity_poly.entity_id
_entity_poly.type
_entity_poly.pdbx_seq_one_letter_code
_entity_poly.pdbx_strand_id
1 'polypeptide(L)'
;MKQDIDRLLDERNLDGFLVMGGGHGPAMRYLTNGAFFEGALVLKKRGGETTLVHGLMERDTAQATGLKLIARDTHFNGYELLREFEGDRLAADAAYLARAMEMAGLTGRIGLYGLADAGSALALVGKVQEMTEAIELVGEHRDTVFSQAMETKDDGELVELQRAGVLTCQVVGEVQAFIQSHPTRNEVVIRADGEPLTIGDVKNFTRNRLYTYGMAEDHGHIFAQGRDAGVPHNHGDLTMPLRLGQSIVFDFYPTVESGYYHDMTRTWSLGYATDEVVEAWEQTKEIFDRVMAAMTVGRPTRDYQLMTCDYFESKGHKTARSHPGTEEGYVHSLGHGIGLEIHEEPRFSHAAGNHTLVQPGHVVTIEPGLYYPSRGYGVRIEDAVAFNEAGELVWLTHYPYDLVVPMG
;
A
#
# COMPACT_ATOMS: atom_id res chain seq x y z
N MET A 1 -8.18 -8.08 -13.82
CA MET A 1 -9.27 -7.65 -12.97
C MET A 1 -10.15 -8.78 -12.46
N LYS A 2 -11.29 -8.43 -11.81
CA LYS A 2 -12.29 -9.39 -11.30
C LYS A 2 -12.63 -10.52 -12.26
N GLN A 3 -12.42 -10.32 -13.56
CA GLN A 3 -12.58 -11.34 -14.63
C GLN A 3 -11.51 -12.45 -14.56
N ASP A 4 -10.32 -12.18 -13.99
CA ASP A 4 -9.24 -13.15 -13.86
C ASP A 4 -9.44 -14.11 -12.69
N ILE A 5 -10.30 -13.78 -11.74
CA ILE A 5 -10.50 -14.57 -10.51
C ILE A 5 -10.83 -16.03 -10.83
N ASP A 6 -11.71 -16.29 -11.80
CA ASP A 6 -12.09 -17.67 -12.15
C ASP A 6 -10.92 -18.45 -12.75
N ARG A 7 -10.08 -17.81 -13.58
CA ARG A 7 -8.84 -18.40 -14.10
C ARG A 7 -7.85 -18.69 -12.97
N LEU A 8 -7.65 -17.71 -12.08
CA LEU A 8 -6.74 -17.86 -10.93
C LEU A 8 -7.19 -18.94 -9.95
N LEU A 9 -8.49 -19.11 -9.74
CA LEU A 9 -9.05 -20.22 -8.97
C LEU A 9 -8.76 -21.57 -9.65
N ASP A 10 -8.93 -21.65 -10.99
CA ASP A 10 -8.66 -22.87 -11.74
C ASP A 10 -7.19 -23.27 -11.68
N GLU A 11 -6.27 -22.35 -11.91
CA GLU A 11 -4.83 -22.55 -11.83
C GLU A 11 -4.35 -23.07 -10.48
N ARG A 12 -5.08 -22.71 -9.38
CA ARG A 12 -4.79 -23.13 -8.01
C ARG A 12 -5.59 -24.33 -7.54
N ASN A 13 -6.39 -24.94 -8.43
CA ASN A 13 -7.29 -26.03 -8.09
C ASN A 13 -8.21 -25.68 -6.90
N LEU A 14 -8.78 -24.47 -6.94
CA LEU A 14 -9.80 -23.99 -5.99
C LEU A 14 -11.16 -23.99 -6.67
N ASP A 15 -12.18 -24.49 -5.98
CA ASP A 15 -13.56 -24.53 -6.48
C ASP A 15 -14.34 -23.25 -6.19
N GLY A 16 -13.76 -22.37 -5.36
CA GLY A 16 -14.31 -21.06 -5.01
C GLY A 16 -13.50 -20.37 -3.94
N PHE A 17 -14.04 -19.28 -3.43
CA PHE A 17 -13.44 -18.56 -2.31
C PHE A 17 -14.47 -18.06 -1.30
N LEU A 18 -13.97 -17.85 -0.08
CA LEU A 18 -14.62 -17.12 1.00
C LEU A 18 -13.67 -15.99 1.46
N VAL A 19 -14.12 -14.73 1.35
CA VAL A 19 -13.46 -13.57 1.97
C VAL A 19 -14.27 -13.15 3.18
N MET A 20 -13.60 -13.03 4.31
CA MET A 20 -14.19 -12.62 5.59
C MET A 20 -13.49 -11.38 6.10
N GLY A 21 -14.16 -10.58 6.91
CA GLY A 21 -13.53 -9.50 7.67
C GLY A 21 -14.18 -8.15 7.50
N GLY A 22 -13.58 -7.15 8.16
CA GLY A 22 -14.03 -5.75 8.08
C GLY A 22 -13.66 -5.08 6.76
N GLY A 23 -14.31 -3.96 6.48
CA GLY A 23 -14.17 -3.21 5.24
C GLY A 23 -12.79 -2.59 4.95
N HIS A 24 -11.81 -2.79 5.82
CA HIS A 24 -10.42 -2.36 5.59
C HIS A 24 -9.57 -3.42 4.87
N GLY A 25 -10.03 -4.67 4.77
CA GLY A 25 -9.29 -5.72 4.09
C GLY A 25 -9.23 -5.49 2.58
N PRO A 26 -8.04 -5.60 1.93
CA PRO A 26 -7.88 -5.29 0.51
C PRO A 26 -8.74 -6.18 -0.39
N ALA A 27 -8.83 -7.48 -0.14
CA ALA A 27 -9.69 -8.39 -0.89
C ALA A 27 -11.18 -8.03 -0.78
N MET A 28 -11.64 -7.59 0.41
CA MET A 28 -13.02 -7.11 0.60
C MET A 28 -13.26 -5.85 -0.22
N ARG A 29 -12.41 -4.84 -0.11
CA ARG A 29 -12.50 -3.58 -0.88
C ARG A 29 -12.46 -3.85 -2.39
N TYR A 30 -11.56 -4.70 -2.84
CA TYR A 30 -11.46 -5.10 -4.24
C TYR A 30 -12.77 -5.67 -4.77
N LEU A 31 -13.41 -6.58 -4.04
CA LEU A 31 -14.64 -7.23 -4.45
C LEU A 31 -15.87 -6.31 -4.36
N THR A 32 -15.87 -5.37 -3.41
CA THR A 32 -17.01 -4.49 -3.10
C THR A 32 -16.88 -3.08 -3.67
N ASN A 33 -15.85 -2.81 -4.50
CA ASN A 33 -15.54 -1.48 -5.06
C ASN A 33 -15.31 -0.42 -3.98
N GLY A 34 -14.52 -0.77 -2.95
CA GLY A 34 -14.19 0.14 -1.85
C GLY A 34 -15.28 0.30 -0.77
N ALA A 35 -16.43 -0.38 -0.89
CA ALA A 35 -17.48 -0.29 0.11
C ALA A 35 -17.04 -0.84 1.48
N PHE A 36 -17.46 -0.14 2.55
CA PHE A 36 -17.11 -0.52 3.92
C PHE A 36 -18.22 -1.36 4.57
N PHE A 37 -17.81 -2.47 5.22
CA PHE A 37 -18.69 -3.36 5.98
C PHE A 37 -18.03 -3.75 7.31
N GLU A 38 -18.81 -3.81 8.40
CA GLU A 38 -18.29 -4.22 9.71
C GLU A 38 -18.11 -5.75 9.87
N GLY A 39 -18.69 -6.56 9.03
CA GLY A 39 -18.62 -8.02 9.20
C GLY A 39 -19.36 -8.76 8.09
N ALA A 40 -18.99 -8.47 6.86
CA ALA A 40 -19.54 -9.14 5.69
C ALA A 40 -18.75 -10.38 5.29
N LEU A 41 -19.39 -11.25 4.50
CA LEU A 41 -18.73 -12.33 3.77
C LEU A 41 -18.91 -12.09 2.29
N VAL A 42 -17.87 -12.30 1.51
CA VAL A 42 -17.98 -12.40 0.06
C VAL A 42 -17.60 -13.81 -0.37
N LEU A 43 -18.53 -14.46 -1.06
CA LEU A 43 -18.42 -15.85 -1.48
C LEU A 43 -18.57 -15.93 -3.00
N LYS A 44 -17.79 -16.80 -3.63
CA LYS A 44 -17.92 -17.09 -5.04
C LYS A 44 -17.58 -18.54 -5.31
N LYS A 45 -18.47 -19.25 -5.97
CA LYS A 45 -18.16 -20.52 -6.64
C LYS A 45 -17.45 -20.18 -7.97
N ARG A 46 -16.43 -20.94 -8.33
CA ARG A 46 -15.75 -20.79 -9.63
C ARG A 46 -16.78 -20.90 -10.76
N GLY A 47 -16.77 -19.92 -11.67
CA GLY A 47 -17.75 -19.77 -12.76
C GLY A 47 -19.14 -19.29 -12.34
N GLY A 48 -19.38 -19.04 -11.04
CA GLY A 48 -20.65 -18.54 -10.51
C GLY A 48 -20.64 -17.04 -10.23
N GLU A 49 -21.80 -16.53 -9.79
CA GLU A 49 -21.93 -15.13 -9.34
C GLU A 49 -21.28 -14.91 -7.97
N THR A 50 -20.66 -13.73 -7.80
CA THR A 50 -20.14 -13.29 -6.50
C THR A 50 -21.30 -12.90 -5.60
N THR A 51 -21.34 -13.46 -4.39
CA THR A 51 -22.41 -13.25 -3.40
C THR A 51 -21.86 -12.50 -2.19
N LEU A 52 -22.54 -11.44 -1.77
CA LEU A 52 -22.23 -10.67 -0.56
C LEU A 52 -23.28 -11.01 0.53
N VAL A 53 -22.80 -11.53 1.66
CA VAL A 53 -23.60 -11.71 2.88
C VAL A 53 -23.36 -10.49 3.77
N HIS A 54 -24.42 -9.74 4.07
CA HIS A 54 -24.33 -8.46 4.77
C HIS A 54 -25.32 -8.35 5.94
N GLY A 55 -25.06 -7.49 6.90
CA GLY A 55 -26.02 -7.11 7.94
C GLY A 55 -27.12 -6.18 7.39
N LEU A 56 -28.30 -6.22 7.98
CA LEU A 56 -29.42 -5.36 7.55
C LEU A 56 -29.13 -3.87 7.73
N MET A 57 -28.26 -3.49 8.65
CA MET A 57 -27.86 -2.09 8.87
C MET A 57 -27.07 -1.53 7.69
N GLU A 58 -26.43 -2.39 6.89
CA GLU A 58 -25.57 -2.03 5.76
C GLU A 58 -26.23 -2.29 4.40
N ARG A 59 -27.55 -2.52 4.36
CA ARG A 59 -28.30 -2.91 3.16
C ARG A 59 -28.14 -1.94 1.98
N ASP A 60 -28.09 -0.63 2.26
CA ASP A 60 -28.00 0.39 1.21
C ASP A 60 -26.57 0.38 0.60
N THR A 61 -25.54 0.24 1.42
CA THR A 61 -24.15 0.04 1.00
C THR A 61 -24.01 -1.26 0.20
N ALA A 62 -24.62 -2.35 0.67
CA ALA A 62 -24.60 -3.63 -0.03
C ALA A 62 -25.27 -3.54 -1.40
N GLN A 63 -26.41 -2.87 -1.49
CA GLN A 63 -27.12 -2.67 -2.77
C GLN A 63 -26.27 -1.90 -3.79
N ALA A 64 -25.50 -0.92 -3.35
CA ALA A 64 -24.62 -0.13 -4.21
C ALA A 64 -23.46 -0.95 -4.82
N THR A 65 -23.09 -2.11 -4.25
CA THR A 65 -22.03 -2.97 -4.81
C THR A 65 -22.41 -3.66 -6.11
N GLY A 66 -23.71 -3.83 -6.39
CA GLY A 66 -24.21 -4.57 -7.55
C GLY A 66 -24.01 -6.10 -7.47
N LEU A 67 -23.54 -6.62 -6.33
CA LEU A 67 -23.35 -8.06 -6.10
C LEU A 67 -24.68 -8.75 -5.81
N LYS A 68 -24.70 -10.08 -5.91
CA LYS A 68 -25.81 -10.90 -5.39
C LYS A 68 -25.83 -10.79 -3.87
N LEU A 69 -26.99 -10.46 -3.27
CA LEU A 69 -27.10 -10.17 -1.84
C LEU A 69 -27.77 -11.29 -1.06
N ILE A 70 -27.25 -11.56 0.14
CA ILE A 70 -27.89 -12.36 1.18
C ILE A 70 -27.90 -11.54 2.45
N ALA A 71 -29.09 -11.20 2.96
CA ALA A 71 -29.22 -10.52 4.23
C ALA A 71 -28.99 -11.51 5.40
N ARG A 72 -27.88 -11.35 6.10
CA ARG A 72 -27.48 -12.23 7.22
C ARG A 72 -28.60 -12.41 8.24
N ASP A 73 -29.17 -11.32 8.71
CA ASP A 73 -30.13 -11.32 9.81
C ASP A 73 -31.47 -11.98 9.42
N THR A 74 -31.76 -12.14 8.12
CA THR A 74 -32.95 -12.83 7.63
C THR A 74 -32.75 -14.35 7.54
N HIS A 75 -31.55 -14.77 7.20
CA HIS A 75 -31.24 -16.19 6.93
C HIS A 75 -30.46 -16.85 8.07
N PHE A 76 -29.74 -16.07 8.87
CA PHE A 76 -28.85 -16.57 9.92
C PHE A 76 -29.00 -15.69 11.19
N ASN A 77 -30.02 -15.99 12.00
CA ASN A 77 -30.20 -15.29 13.26
C ASN A 77 -29.11 -15.72 14.27
N GLY A 78 -28.16 -14.80 14.57
CA GLY A 78 -27.03 -15.08 15.46
C GLY A 78 -27.45 -15.50 16.87
N TYR A 79 -28.60 -14.99 17.39
CA TYR A 79 -29.10 -15.41 18.69
C TYR A 79 -29.71 -16.83 18.66
N GLU A 80 -30.30 -17.23 17.54
CA GLU A 80 -30.80 -18.59 17.35
C GLU A 80 -29.67 -19.59 17.22
N LEU A 81 -28.64 -19.25 16.43
CA LEU A 81 -27.41 -20.04 16.31
C LEU A 81 -26.74 -20.21 17.68
N LEU A 82 -26.59 -19.13 18.45
CA LEU A 82 -25.97 -19.21 19.77
C LEU A 82 -26.77 -20.10 20.73
N ARG A 83 -28.12 -20.11 20.65
CA ARG A 83 -28.99 -21.02 21.43
C ARG A 83 -28.87 -22.45 20.92
N GLU A 84 -28.81 -22.68 19.62
CA GLU A 84 -28.66 -24.02 19.02
C GLU A 84 -27.39 -24.70 19.51
N PHE A 85 -26.31 -23.93 19.69
CA PHE A 85 -25.02 -24.41 20.18
C PHE A 85 -24.77 -24.13 21.68
N GLU A 86 -25.83 -24.00 22.48
CA GLU A 86 -25.78 -23.88 23.95
C GLU A 86 -24.83 -22.79 24.48
N GLY A 87 -24.62 -21.71 23.68
CA GLY A 87 -23.73 -20.59 24.02
C GLY A 87 -22.29 -20.75 23.52
N ASP A 88 -21.95 -21.83 22.86
CA ASP A 88 -20.65 -21.99 22.19
C ASP A 88 -20.57 -21.07 20.97
N ARG A 89 -19.86 -19.96 21.11
CA ARG A 89 -19.69 -18.95 20.05
C ARG A 89 -18.91 -19.50 18.85
N LEU A 90 -17.85 -20.29 19.09
CA LEU A 90 -17.04 -20.85 18.02
C LEU A 90 -17.86 -21.82 17.15
N ALA A 91 -18.67 -22.67 17.78
CA ALA A 91 -19.57 -23.57 17.09
C ALA A 91 -20.68 -22.80 16.33
N ALA A 92 -21.25 -21.77 16.92
CA ALA A 92 -22.26 -20.92 16.26
C ALA A 92 -21.68 -20.17 15.02
N ASP A 93 -20.49 -19.60 15.16
CA ASP A 93 -19.81 -18.91 14.06
C ASP A 93 -19.42 -19.87 12.94
N ALA A 94 -18.92 -21.06 13.27
CA ALA A 94 -18.60 -22.10 12.28
C ALA A 94 -19.85 -22.59 11.54
N ALA A 95 -20.96 -22.79 12.25
CA ALA A 95 -22.25 -23.15 11.64
C ALA A 95 -22.79 -22.07 10.73
N TYR A 96 -22.66 -20.80 11.12
CA TYR A 96 -22.98 -19.67 10.25
C TYR A 96 -22.21 -19.71 8.94
N LEU A 97 -20.88 -19.91 9.00
CA LEU A 97 -20.05 -19.99 7.81
C LEU A 97 -20.41 -21.19 6.93
N ALA A 98 -20.58 -22.36 7.52
CA ALA A 98 -20.96 -23.58 6.78
C ALA A 98 -22.28 -23.38 6.03
N ARG A 99 -23.31 -22.83 6.69
CA ARG A 99 -24.62 -22.53 6.09
C ARG A 99 -24.54 -21.45 5.02
N ALA A 100 -23.73 -20.40 5.23
CA ALA A 100 -23.54 -19.34 4.23
C ALA A 100 -22.86 -19.87 2.96
N MET A 101 -21.86 -20.74 3.11
CA MET A 101 -21.18 -21.41 1.98
C MET A 101 -22.13 -22.36 1.24
N GLU A 102 -22.94 -23.13 1.96
CA GLU A 102 -23.96 -24.00 1.37
C GLU A 102 -25.00 -23.20 0.56
N MET A 103 -25.52 -22.08 1.12
CA MET A 103 -26.45 -21.19 0.40
C MET A 103 -25.83 -20.56 -0.85
N ALA A 104 -24.54 -20.29 -0.84
CA ALA A 104 -23.79 -19.82 -2.01
C ALA A 104 -23.43 -20.96 -2.99
N GLY A 105 -23.78 -22.21 -2.68
CA GLY A 105 -23.50 -23.39 -3.50
C GLY A 105 -22.03 -23.79 -3.55
N LEU A 106 -21.24 -23.43 -2.53
CA LEU A 106 -19.82 -23.77 -2.41
C LEU A 106 -19.66 -25.23 -1.99
N THR A 107 -18.77 -25.95 -2.67
CA THR A 107 -18.33 -27.32 -2.36
C THR A 107 -16.90 -27.51 -2.83
N GLY A 108 -16.18 -28.48 -2.25
CA GLY A 108 -14.81 -28.80 -2.64
C GLY A 108 -13.79 -27.88 -1.94
N ARG A 109 -12.76 -27.48 -2.65
CA ARG A 109 -11.62 -26.72 -2.12
C ARG A 109 -11.90 -25.21 -2.21
N ILE A 110 -12.07 -24.56 -1.07
CA ILE A 110 -12.45 -23.15 -0.96
C ILE A 110 -11.31 -22.34 -0.37
N GLY A 111 -10.78 -21.40 -1.14
CA GLY A 111 -9.75 -20.44 -0.68
C GLY A 111 -10.31 -19.51 0.40
N LEU A 112 -9.60 -19.38 1.52
CA LEU A 112 -10.01 -18.54 2.65
C LEU A 112 -9.11 -17.30 2.75
N TYR A 113 -9.74 -16.11 2.83
CA TYR A 113 -9.05 -14.83 2.86
C TYR A 113 -9.67 -13.87 3.88
N GLY A 114 -8.88 -12.87 4.31
CA GLY A 114 -9.37 -11.72 5.08
C GLY A 114 -9.40 -11.89 6.59
N LEU A 115 -8.99 -13.01 7.17
CA LEU A 115 -8.86 -13.20 8.62
C LEU A 115 -7.49 -12.70 9.10
N ALA A 116 -7.50 -11.64 9.92
CA ALA A 116 -6.28 -10.99 10.39
C ALA A 116 -5.64 -11.70 11.60
N ASP A 117 -6.46 -12.27 12.53
CA ASP A 117 -5.96 -13.00 13.69
C ASP A 117 -5.78 -14.49 13.39
N ALA A 118 -4.53 -14.94 13.37
CA ALA A 118 -4.19 -16.31 13.01
C ALA A 118 -4.75 -17.36 14.00
N GLY A 119 -4.86 -17.04 15.28
CA GLY A 119 -5.39 -17.93 16.29
C GLY A 119 -6.89 -18.16 16.10
N SER A 120 -7.65 -17.08 15.92
CA SER A 120 -9.07 -17.13 15.61
C SER A 120 -9.35 -17.83 14.29
N ALA A 121 -8.54 -17.56 13.25
CA ALA A 121 -8.66 -18.22 11.96
C ALA A 121 -8.48 -19.73 12.07
N LEU A 122 -7.42 -20.17 12.75
CA LEU A 122 -7.13 -21.60 12.94
C LEU A 122 -8.25 -22.32 13.69
N ALA A 123 -8.77 -21.73 14.78
CA ALA A 123 -9.85 -22.30 15.57
C ALA A 123 -11.14 -22.42 14.74
N LEU A 124 -11.48 -21.34 13.99
CA LEU A 124 -12.70 -21.29 13.19
C LEU A 124 -12.64 -22.29 12.02
N VAL A 125 -11.52 -22.36 11.30
CA VAL A 125 -11.30 -23.34 10.21
C VAL A 125 -11.43 -24.76 10.73
N GLY A 126 -10.75 -25.09 11.83
CA GLY A 126 -10.86 -26.41 12.46
C GLY A 126 -12.32 -26.77 12.79
N LYS A 127 -13.06 -25.82 13.35
CA LYS A 127 -14.46 -26.03 13.73
C LYS A 127 -15.40 -26.17 12.53
N VAL A 128 -15.21 -25.42 11.47
CA VAL A 128 -15.97 -25.55 10.21
C VAL A 128 -15.71 -26.94 9.61
N GLN A 129 -14.47 -27.40 9.56
CA GLN A 129 -14.12 -28.71 8.99
C GLN A 129 -14.67 -29.91 9.80
N GLU A 130 -14.92 -29.73 11.11
CA GLU A 130 -15.65 -30.70 11.92
C GLU A 130 -17.15 -30.79 11.55
N MET A 131 -17.72 -29.72 11.00
CA MET A 131 -19.18 -29.61 10.74
C MET A 131 -19.56 -30.00 9.31
N THR A 132 -18.64 -29.95 8.36
CA THR A 132 -18.94 -30.29 6.96
C THR A 132 -17.80 -31.03 6.30
N GLU A 133 -18.15 -32.17 5.64
CA GLU A 133 -17.25 -32.94 4.78
C GLU A 133 -17.27 -32.44 3.32
N ALA A 134 -18.22 -31.58 2.97
CA ALA A 134 -18.41 -31.11 1.59
C ALA A 134 -17.43 -30.00 1.21
N ILE A 135 -16.74 -29.37 2.18
CA ILE A 135 -15.88 -28.22 1.99
C ILE A 135 -14.52 -28.46 2.66
N GLU A 136 -13.45 -28.22 1.93
CA GLU A 136 -12.08 -28.10 2.43
C GLU A 136 -11.67 -26.62 2.37
N LEU A 137 -11.49 -25.96 3.53
CA LEU A 137 -10.98 -24.61 3.60
C LEU A 137 -9.46 -24.61 3.41
N VAL A 138 -8.98 -23.86 2.44
CA VAL A 138 -7.57 -23.81 2.02
C VAL A 138 -7.02 -22.40 2.22
N GLY A 139 -5.88 -22.29 2.92
CA GLY A 139 -5.10 -21.04 2.99
C GLY A 139 -4.05 -20.99 1.90
N GLU A 140 -3.81 -19.83 1.36
CA GLU A 140 -2.67 -19.54 0.48
C GLU A 140 -1.64 -18.68 1.21
N HIS A 141 -0.37 -18.76 0.78
CA HIS A 141 0.70 -17.98 1.40
C HIS A 141 1.41 -17.11 0.35
N ARG A 142 1.46 -15.80 0.58
CA ARG A 142 2.05 -14.76 -0.28
C ARG A 142 1.36 -14.64 -1.63
N ASP A 143 1.75 -15.41 -2.63
CA ASP A 143 1.18 -15.42 -3.97
C ASP A 143 -0.23 -16.01 -3.96
N THR A 144 -1.24 -15.19 -3.64
CA THR A 144 -2.64 -15.58 -3.49
C THR A 144 -3.48 -15.24 -4.72
N VAL A 145 -4.69 -15.79 -4.83
CA VAL A 145 -5.66 -15.36 -5.86
C VAL A 145 -5.82 -13.84 -5.86
N PHE A 146 -5.96 -13.23 -4.69
CA PHE A 146 -6.20 -11.78 -4.61
C PHE A 146 -4.95 -10.94 -4.84
N SER A 147 -3.76 -11.38 -4.39
CA SER A 147 -2.53 -10.66 -4.70
C SER A 147 -2.28 -10.58 -6.21
N GLN A 148 -2.56 -11.67 -6.95
CA GLN A 148 -2.45 -11.67 -8.41
C GLN A 148 -3.61 -10.93 -9.10
N ALA A 149 -4.84 -11.06 -8.59
CA ALA A 149 -5.98 -10.35 -9.20
C ALA A 149 -5.85 -8.82 -9.07
N MET A 150 -5.22 -8.35 -7.99
CA MET A 150 -4.97 -6.92 -7.73
C MET A 150 -3.69 -6.38 -8.41
N GLU A 151 -2.77 -7.26 -8.86
CA GLU A 151 -1.51 -6.86 -9.50
C GLU A 151 -1.73 -5.92 -10.69
N THR A 152 -2.77 -6.16 -11.49
CA THR A 152 -3.14 -5.31 -12.62
C THR A 152 -4.45 -4.56 -12.34
N LYS A 153 -4.48 -3.27 -12.68
CA LYS A 153 -5.60 -2.35 -12.45
C LYS A 153 -6.38 -2.11 -13.74
N ASP A 154 -7.69 -1.96 -13.60
CA ASP A 154 -8.54 -1.50 -14.70
C ASP A 154 -8.65 0.02 -14.75
N ASP A 155 -9.39 0.53 -15.75
CA ASP A 155 -9.59 1.97 -15.95
C ASP A 155 -10.24 2.64 -14.74
N GLY A 156 -11.18 1.95 -14.06
CA GLY A 156 -11.85 2.49 -12.89
C GLY A 156 -10.90 2.61 -11.69
N GLU A 157 -10.06 1.63 -11.49
CA GLU A 157 -9.02 1.62 -10.46
C GLU A 157 -7.95 2.67 -10.75
N LEU A 158 -7.55 2.83 -12.02
CA LEU A 158 -6.60 3.86 -12.44
C LEU A 158 -7.13 5.28 -12.19
N VAL A 159 -8.44 5.54 -12.35
CA VAL A 159 -9.05 6.84 -12.01
C VAL A 159 -8.91 7.15 -10.52
N GLU A 160 -9.14 6.16 -9.63
CA GLU A 160 -8.98 6.34 -8.19
C GLU A 160 -7.51 6.57 -7.79
N LEU A 161 -6.58 5.86 -8.41
CA LEU A 161 -5.13 6.03 -8.20
C LEU A 161 -4.65 7.40 -8.69
N GLN A 162 -5.14 7.88 -9.84
CA GLN A 162 -4.85 9.24 -10.33
C GLN A 162 -5.38 10.29 -9.37
N ARG A 163 -6.61 10.11 -8.86
CA ARG A 163 -7.20 11.00 -7.85
C ARG A 163 -6.35 11.03 -6.58
N ALA A 164 -5.92 9.85 -6.09
CA ALA A 164 -5.04 9.76 -4.93
C ALA A 164 -3.72 10.52 -5.17
N GLY A 165 -3.10 10.37 -6.34
CA GLY A 165 -1.88 11.07 -6.72
C GLY A 165 -2.04 12.60 -6.74
N VAL A 166 -3.11 13.11 -7.34
CA VAL A 166 -3.40 14.56 -7.38
C VAL A 166 -3.53 15.13 -5.97
N LEU A 167 -4.32 14.47 -5.11
CA LEU A 167 -4.56 14.94 -3.74
C LEU A 167 -3.28 14.85 -2.88
N THR A 168 -2.50 13.78 -3.04
CA THR A 168 -1.22 13.60 -2.34
C THR A 168 -0.25 14.72 -2.70
N CYS A 169 -0.06 15.00 -4.00
CA CYS A 169 0.79 16.09 -4.47
C CYS A 169 0.33 17.46 -3.94
N GLN A 170 -0.98 17.68 -3.86
CA GLN A 170 -1.54 18.90 -3.29
C GLN A 170 -1.19 19.04 -1.81
N VAL A 171 -1.36 18.00 -1.01
CA VAL A 171 -0.99 18.02 0.42
C VAL A 171 0.49 18.29 0.60
N VAL A 172 1.37 17.62 -0.19
CA VAL A 172 2.83 17.84 -0.14
C VAL A 172 3.18 19.29 -0.44
N GLY A 173 2.53 19.91 -1.44
CA GLY A 173 2.71 21.34 -1.77
C GLY A 173 2.28 22.27 -0.63
N GLU A 174 1.17 21.96 0.03
CA GLU A 174 0.71 22.74 1.18
C GLU A 174 1.60 22.58 2.41
N VAL A 175 2.18 21.39 2.63
CA VAL A 175 3.19 21.16 3.68
C VAL A 175 4.44 21.99 3.41
N GLN A 176 4.94 22.01 2.17
CA GLN A 176 6.07 22.84 1.80
C GLN A 176 5.78 24.32 2.04
N ALA A 177 4.64 24.82 1.57
CA ALA A 177 4.20 26.19 1.78
C ALA A 177 4.03 26.54 3.27
N PHE A 178 3.51 25.62 4.07
CA PHE A 178 3.42 25.78 5.53
C PHE A 178 4.80 25.99 6.14
N ILE A 179 5.79 25.15 5.81
CA ILE A 179 7.15 25.31 6.33
C ILE A 179 7.73 26.66 5.90
N GLN A 180 7.59 27.04 4.63
CA GLN A 180 8.10 28.31 4.06
C GLN A 180 7.44 29.55 4.66
N SER A 181 6.24 29.45 5.21
CA SER A 181 5.54 30.55 5.88
C SER A 181 6.16 30.98 7.22
N HIS A 182 7.10 30.18 7.73
CA HIS A 182 7.74 30.43 9.02
C HIS A 182 9.10 31.10 8.85
N PRO A 183 9.42 32.10 9.69
CA PRO A 183 10.74 32.75 9.67
C PRO A 183 11.83 31.80 10.20
N THR A 184 13.06 32.13 9.92
CA THR A 184 14.23 31.42 10.40
C THR A 184 15.05 32.26 11.39
N ARG A 185 15.63 31.62 12.40
CA ARG A 185 16.54 32.23 13.37
C ARG A 185 17.60 31.23 13.81
N ASN A 186 18.89 31.59 13.66
CA ASN A 186 20.02 30.72 14.02
C ASN A 186 19.88 29.31 13.36
N GLU A 187 19.58 29.27 12.07
CA GLU A 187 19.39 28.04 11.27
C GLU A 187 18.24 27.13 11.74
N VAL A 188 17.31 27.64 12.53
CA VAL A 188 16.10 26.93 12.98
C VAL A 188 14.87 27.64 12.45
N VAL A 189 13.89 26.87 11.98
CA VAL A 189 12.57 27.38 11.58
C VAL A 189 11.76 27.69 12.83
N ILE A 190 11.14 28.87 12.91
CA ILE A 190 10.52 29.42 14.13
C ILE A 190 9.03 29.65 13.92
N ARG A 191 8.21 29.18 14.87
CA ARG A 191 6.77 29.46 14.93
C ARG A 191 6.47 30.91 15.34
N ALA A 192 5.21 31.32 15.14
CA ALA A 192 4.74 32.66 15.49
C ALA A 192 4.88 33.00 17.00
N ASP A 193 4.86 32.01 17.89
CA ASP A 193 5.08 32.16 19.33
C ASP A 193 6.57 32.31 19.72
N GLY A 194 7.48 32.23 18.76
CA GLY A 194 8.92 32.31 18.96
C GLY A 194 9.64 31.02 19.28
N GLU A 195 8.91 29.92 19.42
CA GLU A 195 9.47 28.58 19.64
C GLU A 195 9.85 27.90 18.30
N PRO A 196 10.74 26.91 18.32
CA PRO A 196 11.07 26.13 17.12
C PRO A 196 9.85 25.43 16.50
N LEU A 197 9.77 25.43 15.16
CA LEU A 197 8.88 24.54 14.43
C LEU A 197 9.45 23.13 14.46
N THR A 198 8.68 22.16 14.92
CA THR A 198 9.13 20.77 15.08
C THR A 198 8.60 19.85 13.97
N ILE A 199 9.22 18.67 13.81
CA ILE A 199 8.68 17.59 12.96
C ILE A 199 7.25 17.24 13.35
N GLY A 200 6.93 17.23 14.65
CA GLY A 200 5.58 16.99 15.16
C GLY A 200 4.56 18.02 14.68
N ASP A 201 4.95 19.30 14.62
CA ASP A 201 4.09 20.37 14.11
C ASP A 201 3.77 20.15 12.62
N VAL A 202 4.78 19.80 11.82
CA VAL A 202 4.61 19.49 10.38
C VAL A 202 3.71 18.28 10.19
N LYS A 203 3.94 17.19 10.92
CA LYS A 203 3.10 15.98 10.84
C LYS A 203 1.64 16.27 11.24
N ASN A 204 1.43 17.08 12.26
CA ASN A 204 0.08 17.50 12.67
C ASN A 204 -0.59 18.35 11.57
N PHE A 205 0.16 19.27 10.94
CA PHE A 205 -0.36 20.01 9.80
C PHE A 205 -0.74 19.08 8.65
N THR A 206 0.13 18.14 8.27
CA THR A 206 -0.12 17.13 7.24
C THR A 206 -1.40 16.36 7.49
N ARG A 207 -1.61 15.83 8.70
CA ARG A 207 -2.84 15.12 9.10
C ARG A 207 -4.10 15.97 8.95
N ASN A 208 -4.04 17.23 9.34
CA ASN A 208 -5.16 18.14 9.19
C ASN A 208 -5.52 18.38 7.72
N ARG A 209 -4.50 18.38 6.83
CA ARG A 209 -4.75 18.50 5.38
C ARG A 209 -5.37 17.22 4.81
N LEU A 210 -4.93 16.04 5.22
CA LEU A 210 -5.57 14.78 4.84
C LEU A 210 -7.07 14.79 5.15
N TYR A 211 -7.46 15.15 6.37
CA TYR A 211 -8.87 15.28 6.75
C TYR A 211 -9.64 16.25 5.84
N THR A 212 -9.02 17.36 5.45
CA THR A 212 -9.66 18.35 4.58
C THR A 212 -10.01 17.77 3.21
N TYR A 213 -9.19 16.84 2.71
CA TYR A 213 -9.36 16.20 1.40
C TYR A 213 -10.06 14.83 1.44
N GLY A 214 -10.56 14.41 2.61
CA GLY A 214 -11.19 13.10 2.77
C GLY A 214 -10.19 11.95 2.59
N MET A 215 -8.93 12.19 2.93
CA MET A 215 -7.86 11.18 2.89
C MET A 215 -7.54 10.68 4.30
N ALA A 216 -6.86 9.54 4.39
CA ALA A 216 -6.40 8.95 5.63
C ALA A 216 -4.94 8.48 5.53
N GLU A 217 -4.30 8.25 6.69
CA GLU A 217 -3.02 7.56 6.81
C GLU A 217 -3.19 6.39 7.78
N ASP A 218 -3.05 5.16 7.29
CA ASP A 218 -3.21 3.96 8.13
C ASP A 218 -1.90 3.62 8.85
N HIS A 219 -0.76 4.00 8.28
CA HIS A 219 0.58 3.67 8.78
C HIS A 219 1.40 4.90 9.20
N GLY A 220 0.81 6.10 9.19
CA GLY A 220 1.51 7.35 9.33
C GLY A 220 2.28 7.71 8.05
N HIS A 221 3.26 8.60 8.17
CA HIS A 221 4.18 8.97 7.09
C HIS A 221 5.57 9.24 7.66
N ILE A 222 6.60 9.21 6.80
CA ILE A 222 7.96 9.55 7.16
C ILE A 222 8.16 11.04 6.91
N PHE A 223 8.64 11.75 7.94
CA PHE A 223 9.19 13.10 7.82
C PHE A 223 10.41 13.16 8.73
N ALA A 224 11.54 12.76 8.20
CA ALA A 224 12.77 12.52 8.95
C ALA A 224 13.87 13.46 8.48
N GLN A 225 14.65 14.03 9.42
CA GLN A 225 15.66 15.03 9.16
C GLN A 225 17.06 14.56 9.60
N GLY A 226 18.07 14.93 8.84
CA GLY A 226 19.46 14.71 9.20
C GLY A 226 19.81 13.22 9.33
N ARG A 227 20.33 12.83 10.49
CA ARG A 227 20.68 11.43 10.77
C ARG A 227 19.49 10.48 10.57
N ASP A 228 18.30 10.88 10.98
CA ASP A 228 17.09 10.05 10.89
C ASP A 228 16.64 9.86 9.42
N ALA A 229 16.86 10.85 8.56
CA ALA A 229 16.67 10.70 7.11
C ALA A 229 17.58 9.62 6.50
N GLY A 230 18.74 9.33 7.14
CA GLY A 230 19.66 8.26 6.76
C GLY A 230 19.21 6.86 7.14
N VAL A 231 18.02 6.69 7.75
CA VAL A 231 17.43 5.38 8.09
C VAL A 231 16.07 5.26 7.37
N PRO A 232 15.94 4.39 6.36
CA PRO A 232 14.81 4.41 5.41
C PRO A 232 13.41 4.46 6.03
N HIS A 233 13.17 3.72 7.13
CA HIS A 233 11.86 3.66 7.79
C HIS A 233 11.80 4.42 9.12
N ASN A 234 12.71 5.37 9.35
CA ASN A 234 12.62 6.23 10.53
C ASN A 234 11.59 7.34 10.30
N HIS A 235 10.55 7.36 11.12
CA HIS A 235 9.45 8.32 11.00
C HIS A 235 9.79 9.75 11.45
N GLY A 236 11.01 9.99 11.96
CA GLY A 236 11.47 11.27 12.53
C GLY A 236 11.06 11.45 13.99
N ASP A 237 11.91 12.14 14.76
CA ASP A 237 11.63 12.52 16.14
C ASP A 237 10.67 13.73 16.16
N LEU A 238 9.46 13.54 16.72
CA LEU A 238 8.42 14.56 16.76
C LEU A 238 8.85 15.84 17.48
N THR A 239 9.82 15.77 18.39
CA THR A 239 10.31 16.91 19.17
C THR A 239 11.47 17.65 18.49
N MET A 240 12.02 17.08 17.41
CA MET A 240 13.17 17.65 16.71
C MET A 240 12.78 18.94 15.98
N PRO A 241 13.49 20.07 16.23
CA PRO A 241 13.31 21.30 15.49
C PRO A 241 13.75 21.17 14.03
N LEU A 242 13.00 21.79 13.11
CA LEU A 242 13.43 21.90 11.72
C LEU A 242 14.62 22.83 11.59
N ARG A 243 15.68 22.35 10.92
CA ARG A 243 16.94 23.04 10.72
C ARG A 243 17.25 23.25 9.25
N LEU A 244 17.88 24.36 8.95
CA LEU A 244 18.42 24.63 7.62
C LEU A 244 19.59 23.68 7.31
N GLY A 245 19.83 23.42 6.04
CA GLY A 245 21.01 22.68 5.55
C GLY A 245 21.03 21.19 5.82
N GLN A 246 20.00 20.64 6.47
CA GLN A 246 19.88 19.19 6.70
C GLN A 246 18.92 18.57 5.68
N SER A 247 19.24 17.37 5.20
CA SER A 247 18.32 16.63 4.35
C SER A 247 17.08 16.19 5.14
N ILE A 248 15.92 16.31 4.52
CA ILE A 248 14.63 15.82 5.02
C ILE A 248 14.11 14.83 3.99
N VAL A 249 13.87 13.60 4.40
CA VAL A 249 13.12 12.62 3.61
C VAL A 249 11.66 12.74 4.03
N PHE A 250 10.82 13.21 3.12
CA PHE A 250 9.37 13.24 3.25
C PHE A 250 8.78 12.17 2.34
N ASP A 251 8.42 11.04 2.94
CA ASP A 251 7.83 9.88 2.29
C ASP A 251 6.38 9.78 2.76
N PHE A 252 5.45 9.89 1.79
CA PHE A 252 4.04 10.16 2.05
C PHE A 252 3.12 9.24 1.24
N TYR A 253 2.45 8.32 1.94
CA TYR A 253 1.65 7.23 1.39
C TYR A 253 0.21 7.18 1.94
N PRO A 254 -0.60 8.23 1.74
CA PRO A 254 -1.99 8.27 2.19
C PRO A 254 -2.91 7.43 1.32
N THR A 255 -4.13 7.18 1.86
CA THR A 255 -5.24 6.57 1.13
C THR A 255 -6.35 7.57 0.86
N VAL A 256 -7.06 7.40 -0.25
CA VAL A 256 -8.38 8.01 -0.50
C VAL A 256 -9.49 7.15 0.11
N GLU A 257 -10.71 7.67 0.17
CA GLU A 257 -11.88 7.01 0.78
C GLU A 257 -12.16 5.60 0.21
N SER A 258 -11.94 5.40 -1.10
CA SER A 258 -12.07 4.09 -1.75
C SER A 258 -10.99 3.07 -1.31
N GLY A 259 -9.96 3.51 -0.59
CA GLY A 259 -8.89 2.69 -0.04
C GLY A 259 -7.66 2.56 -0.92
N TYR A 260 -7.62 3.20 -2.08
CA TYR A 260 -6.43 3.22 -2.92
C TYR A 260 -5.36 4.13 -2.32
N TYR A 261 -4.13 3.60 -2.27
CA TYR A 261 -2.94 4.33 -1.85
C TYR A 261 -2.36 5.15 -3.00
N HIS A 262 -1.67 6.23 -2.65
CA HIS A 262 -0.63 6.82 -3.47
C HIS A 262 0.65 6.91 -2.65
N ASP A 263 1.79 6.76 -3.30
CA ASP A 263 3.09 6.80 -2.65
C ASP A 263 4.04 7.72 -3.39
N MET A 264 4.69 8.61 -2.64
CA MET A 264 5.72 9.50 -3.17
C MET A 264 6.71 9.93 -2.11
N THR A 265 7.97 10.02 -2.49
CA THR A 265 9.01 10.63 -1.64
C THR A 265 9.62 11.84 -2.32
N ARG A 266 9.84 12.90 -1.54
CA ARG A 266 10.74 14.01 -1.88
C ARG A 266 11.80 14.17 -0.81
N THR A 267 13.01 14.44 -1.26
CA THR A 267 14.07 14.93 -0.37
C THR A 267 14.13 16.43 -0.45
N TRP A 268 14.03 17.09 0.71
CA TRP A 268 14.19 18.55 0.86
C TRP A 268 15.40 18.89 1.71
N SER A 269 15.98 20.06 1.45
CA SER A 269 16.92 20.75 2.35
C SER A 269 16.50 22.19 2.45
N LEU A 270 16.20 22.66 3.66
CA LEU A 270 15.68 24.01 3.88
C LEU A 270 16.81 25.03 3.76
N GLY A 271 16.58 26.09 2.98
CA GLY A 271 17.50 27.20 2.77
C GLY A 271 18.72 26.86 1.90
N TYR A 272 19.45 25.82 2.21
CA TYR A 272 20.61 25.33 1.46
C TYR A 272 20.79 23.83 1.67
N ALA A 273 21.62 23.19 0.85
CA ALA A 273 22.05 21.79 1.02
C ALA A 273 23.58 21.73 1.08
N THR A 274 24.12 20.75 1.80
CA THR A 274 25.56 20.48 1.79
C THR A 274 25.99 19.82 0.49
N ASP A 275 27.25 19.94 0.10
CA ASP A 275 27.77 19.35 -1.15
C ASP A 275 27.53 17.82 -1.19
N GLU A 276 27.66 17.14 -0.05
CA GLU A 276 27.41 15.69 0.05
C GLU A 276 25.94 15.32 -0.23
N VAL A 277 25.02 16.12 0.28
CA VAL A 277 23.56 15.91 0.06
C VAL A 277 23.22 16.21 -1.40
N VAL A 278 23.80 17.28 -1.97
CA VAL A 278 23.62 17.62 -3.39
C VAL A 278 24.12 16.48 -4.27
N GLU A 279 25.34 15.98 -4.05
CA GLU A 279 25.91 14.90 -4.85
C GLU A 279 25.05 13.61 -4.75
N ALA A 280 24.65 13.21 -3.54
CA ALA A 280 23.81 12.04 -3.34
C ALA A 280 22.43 12.20 -4.00
N TRP A 281 21.84 13.38 -3.94
CA TRP A 281 20.57 13.69 -4.56
C TRP A 281 20.67 13.69 -6.11
N GLU A 282 21.70 14.30 -6.67
CA GLU A 282 21.94 14.30 -8.12
C GLU A 282 22.12 12.88 -8.67
N GLN A 283 22.88 12.05 -7.96
CA GLN A 283 23.06 10.64 -8.34
C GLN A 283 21.75 9.85 -8.23
N THR A 284 20.97 10.08 -7.18
CA THR A 284 19.65 9.45 -7.00
C THR A 284 18.69 9.88 -8.10
N LYS A 285 18.67 11.18 -8.45
CA LYS A 285 17.83 11.71 -9.53
C LYS A 285 18.28 11.17 -10.90
N GLU A 286 19.58 11.09 -11.15
CA GLU A 286 20.11 10.56 -12.40
C GLU A 286 19.69 9.11 -12.62
N ILE A 287 19.82 8.24 -11.60
CA ILE A 287 19.40 6.85 -11.77
C ILE A 287 17.88 6.72 -11.86
N PHE A 288 17.11 7.51 -11.10
CA PHE A 288 15.67 7.57 -11.24
C PHE A 288 15.27 7.88 -12.68
N ASP A 289 15.83 8.93 -13.29
CA ASP A 289 15.54 9.32 -14.67
C ASP A 289 15.93 8.24 -15.69
N ARG A 290 17.06 7.57 -15.48
CA ARG A 290 17.50 6.46 -16.33
C ARG A 290 16.55 5.26 -16.25
N VAL A 291 16.08 4.92 -15.06
CA VAL A 291 15.10 3.85 -14.86
C VAL A 291 13.80 4.23 -15.56
N MET A 292 13.27 5.42 -15.31
CA MET A 292 12.02 5.89 -15.92
C MET A 292 12.08 5.91 -17.44
N ALA A 293 13.19 6.35 -18.04
CA ALA A 293 13.40 6.33 -19.48
C ALA A 293 13.50 4.92 -20.07
N ALA A 294 13.87 3.93 -19.25
CA ALA A 294 14.02 2.54 -19.68
C ALA A 294 12.77 1.69 -19.41
N MET A 295 11.79 2.20 -18.65
CA MET A 295 10.57 1.49 -18.28
C MET A 295 9.73 1.12 -19.50
N THR A 296 9.44 -0.17 -19.66
CA THR A 296 8.64 -0.66 -20.80
C THR A 296 7.98 -2.00 -20.46
N VAL A 297 6.81 -2.23 -21.04
CA VAL A 297 6.10 -3.51 -20.96
C VAL A 297 6.96 -4.65 -21.55
N GLY A 298 6.93 -5.81 -20.93
CA GLY A 298 7.65 -7.02 -21.33
C GLY A 298 9.08 -7.13 -20.79
N ARG A 299 9.60 -6.09 -20.12
CA ARG A 299 10.91 -6.15 -19.49
C ARG A 299 10.79 -6.66 -18.03
N PRO A 300 11.72 -7.53 -17.57
CA PRO A 300 11.72 -8.01 -16.19
C PRO A 300 11.91 -6.87 -15.18
N THR A 301 11.12 -6.85 -14.11
CA THR A 301 11.25 -5.86 -13.02
C THR A 301 12.63 -5.93 -12.37
N ARG A 302 13.22 -7.12 -12.29
CA ARG A 302 14.57 -7.37 -11.80
C ARG A 302 15.65 -6.56 -12.54
N ASP A 303 15.50 -6.35 -13.86
CA ASP A 303 16.50 -5.64 -14.66
C ASP A 303 16.68 -4.19 -14.22
N TYR A 304 15.60 -3.53 -13.81
CA TYR A 304 15.64 -2.15 -13.30
C TYR A 304 16.35 -2.07 -11.95
N GLN A 305 16.09 -3.03 -11.05
CA GLN A 305 16.82 -3.15 -9.79
C GLN A 305 18.31 -3.36 -10.03
N LEU A 306 18.68 -4.24 -10.98
CA LEU A 306 20.08 -4.49 -11.31
C LEU A 306 20.73 -3.24 -11.91
N MET A 307 20.06 -2.52 -12.80
CA MET A 307 20.52 -1.25 -13.35
C MET A 307 20.80 -0.22 -12.26
N THR A 308 19.95 -0.14 -11.25
CA THR A 308 20.12 0.77 -10.09
C THR A 308 21.32 0.36 -9.25
N CYS A 309 21.47 -0.94 -8.93
CA CYS A 309 22.64 -1.44 -8.22
C CYS A 309 23.95 -1.18 -9.00
N ASP A 310 23.98 -1.47 -10.30
CA ASP A 310 25.17 -1.25 -11.15
C ASP A 310 25.58 0.22 -11.16
N TYR A 311 24.60 1.13 -11.26
CA TYR A 311 24.85 2.56 -11.23
C TYR A 311 25.46 3.01 -9.90
N PHE A 312 24.82 2.70 -8.78
CA PHE A 312 25.31 3.12 -7.46
C PHE A 312 26.65 2.49 -7.11
N GLU A 313 26.89 1.22 -7.47
CA GLU A 313 28.18 0.57 -7.28
C GLU A 313 29.28 1.23 -8.12
N SER A 314 28.97 1.68 -9.35
CA SER A 314 29.90 2.42 -10.20
C SER A 314 30.32 3.78 -9.62
N LYS A 315 29.46 4.35 -8.76
CA LYS A 315 29.72 5.58 -8.01
C LYS A 315 30.41 5.33 -6.66
N GLY A 316 30.70 4.07 -6.32
CA GLY A 316 31.38 3.68 -5.08
C GLY A 316 30.45 3.46 -3.87
N HIS A 317 29.14 3.46 -4.06
CA HIS A 317 28.20 3.16 -2.99
C HIS A 317 28.05 1.65 -2.78
N LYS A 318 27.87 1.25 -1.51
CA LYS A 318 27.43 -0.11 -1.20
C LYS A 318 25.97 -0.28 -1.59
N THR A 319 25.62 -1.49 -2.01
CA THR A 319 24.22 -1.86 -2.27
C THR A 319 23.88 -3.12 -1.50
N ALA A 320 22.58 -3.37 -1.27
CA ALA A 320 22.12 -4.63 -0.67
C ALA A 320 22.55 -5.87 -1.49
N ARG A 321 22.84 -5.71 -2.79
CA ARG A 321 23.37 -6.75 -3.67
C ARG A 321 24.84 -7.04 -3.40
N SER A 322 25.68 -6.01 -3.43
CA SER A 322 27.15 -6.16 -3.27
C SER A 322 27.61 -6.35 -1.83
N HIS A 323 26.84 -5.83 -0.87
CA HIS A 323 27.10 -5.91 0.56
C HIS A 323 25.79 -6.24 1.31
N PRO A 324 25.35 -7.51 1.30
CA PRO A 324 24.14 -7.93 2.01
C PRO A 324 24.20 -7.55 3.49
N GLY A 325 23.15 -6.89 3.97
CA GLY A 325 23.09 -6.41 5.37
C GLY A 325 23.80 -5.08 5.62
N THR A 326 24.25 -4.37 4.58
CA THR A 326 24.76 -3.00 4.76
C THR A 326 23.68 -2.09 5.32
N GLU A 327 24.06 -1.23 6.26
CA GLU A 327 23.20 -0.20 6.84
C GLU A 327 23.35 1.14 6.13
N GLU A 328 24.28 1.25 5.16
CA GLU A 328 24.58 2.46 4.41
C GLU A 328 24.71 2.19 2.92
N GLY A 329 24.38 3.19 2.10
CA GLY A 329 24.33 3.13 0.65
C GLY A 329 22.90 2.91 0.12
N TYR A 330 22.74 2.05 -0.89
CA TYR A 330 21.45 1.65 -1.45
C TYR A 330 20.99 0.32 -0.81
N VAL A 331 20.07 0.37 0.12
CA VAL A 331 19.81 -0.72 1.08
C VAL A 331 18.48 -1.47 0.88
N HIS A 332 17.66 -1.07 -0.10
CA HIS A 332 16.34 -1.67 -0.34
C HIS A 332 16.07 -1.97 -1.83
N SER A 333 14.88 -2.48 -2.14
CA SER A 333 14.40 -2.69 -3.51
C SER A 333 14.07 -1.37 -4.20
N LEU A 334 14.06 -1.38 -5.53
CA LEU A 334 13.81 -0.16 -6.34
C LEU A 334 12.37 0.30 -6.30
N GLY A 335 11.41 -0.59 -5.98
CA GLY A 335 10.00 -0.24 -5.97
C GLY A 335 9.10 -1.45 -5.83
N HIS A 336 7.82 -1.21 -5.85
CA HIS A 336 6.77 -2.20 -5.64
C HIS A 336 5.48 -1.81 -6.38
N GLY A 337 4.57 -2.78 -6.52
CA GLY A 337 3.20 -2.51 -6.92
C GLY A 337 2.46 -1.75 -5.82
N ILE A 338 1.47 -0.95 -6.21
CA ILE A 338 0.64 -0.18 -5.30
C ILE A 338 -0.83 -0.19 -5.75
N GLY A 339 -1.75 -0.19 -4.81
CA GLY A 339 -3.18 -0.20 -5.07
C GLY A 339 -4.00 -0.10 -3.81
N LEU A 340 -4.72 -1.15 -3.45
CA LEU A 340 -5.48 -1.26 -2.20
C LEU A 340 -4.58 -1.64 -1.00
N GLU A 341 -3.34 -2.06 -1.27
CA GLU A 341 -2.27 -2.16 -0.29
C GLU A 341 -1.13 -1.26 -0.73
N ILE A 342 -0.39 -0.72 0.25
CA ILE A 342 0.78 0.10 -0.04
C ILE A 342 1.85 -0.71 -0.79
N HIS A 343 1.97 -1.98 -0.46
CA HIS A 343 2.93 -2.89 -1.05
C HIS A 343 2.24 -4.07 -1.74
N GLU A 344 1.98 -3.95 -3.02
CA GLU A 344 1.48 -5.03 -3.89
C GLU A 344 2.59 -5.63 -4.78
N GLU A 345 2.25 -6.64 -5.56
CA GLU A 345 3.06 -7.07 -6.70
C GLU A 345 2.85 -6.08 -7.89
N PRO A 346 3.83 -5.95 -8.80
CA PRO A 346 5.12 -6.66 -8.83
C PRO A 346 6.18 -6.02 -7.93
N ARG A 347 7.18 -6.82 -7.51
CA ARG A 347 8.35 -6.33 -6.76
C ARG A 347 9.53 -6.07 -7.70
N PHE A 348 10.25 -4.97 -7.47
CA PHE A 348 11.49 -4.63 -8.17
C PHE A 348 12.69 -5.06 -7.33
N SER A 349 12.98 -6.36 -7.30
CA SER A 349 14.07 -6.90 -6.48
C SER A 349 15.09 -7.67 -7.31
N HIS A 350 16.34 -7.76 -6.83
CA HIS A 350 17.41 -8.53 -7.48
C HIS A 350 17.36 -10.04 -7.18
N ALA A 351 16.34 -10.53 -6.47
CA ALA A 351 16.19 -11.94 -6.15
C ALA A 351 16.23 -12.80 -7.43
N ALA A 352 16.97 -13.93 -7.37
CA ALA A 352 17.16 -14.79 -8.54
C ALA A 352 15.85 -15.38 -9.09
N GLY A 353 14.84 -15.57 -8.22
CA GLY A 353 13.50 -16.05 -8.61
C GLY A 353 12.55 -14.96 -9.10
N ASN A 354 12.96 -13.69 -9.13
CA ASN A 354 12.10 -12.63 -9.66
C ASN A 354 12.18 -12.60 -11.19
N HIS A 355 11.17 -13.15 -11.84
CA HIS A 355 11.01 -13.19 -13.30
C HIS A 355 9.80 -12.39 -13.77
N THR A 356 9.16 -11.63 -12.90
CA THR A 356 7.96 -10.83 -13.18
C THR A 356 8.26 -9.82 -14.26
N LEU A 357 7.45 -9.82 -15.32
CA LEU A 357 7.54 -8.86 -16.41
C LEU A 357 6.62 -7.68 -16.13
N VAL A 358 7.05 -6.48 -16.50
CA VAL A 358 6.15 -5.32 -16.53
C VAL A 358 5.02 -5.59 -17.53
N GLN A 359 3.77 -5.33 -17.13
CA GLN A 359 2.58 -5.61 -17.93
C GLN A 359 1.67 -4.37 -17.98
N PRO A 360 0.78 -4.27 -18.99
CA PRO A 360 -0.32 -3.31 -18.96
C PRO A 360 -1.18 -3.51 -17.71
N GLY A 361 -1.65 -2.43 -17.10
CA GLY A 361 -2.39 -2.44 -15.84
C GLY A 361 -1.53 -2.43 -14.58
N HIS A 362 -0.22 -2.64 -14.67
CA HIS A 362 0.66 -2.45 -13.50
C HIS A 362 0.67 -0.99 -13.06
N VAL A 363 0.54 -0.78 -11.76
CA VAL A 363 0.81 0.49 -11.09
C VAL A 363 1.90 0.26 -10.07
N VAL A 364 3.00 1.01 -10.17
CA VAL A 364 4.23 0.75 -9.44
C VAL A 364 4.88 2.03 -8.93
N THR A 365 5.63 1.92 -7.83
CA THR A 365 6.56 2.97 -7.37
C THR A 365 7.94 2.72 -7.93
N ILE A 366 8.71 3.80 -8.10
CA ILE A 366 10.15 3.78 -8.40
C ILE A 366 10.83 4.74 -7.42
N GLU A 367 11.66 4.18 -6.53
CA GLU A 367 12.10 4.87 -5.30
C GLU A 367 13.60 4.68 -4.98
N PRO A 368 14.53 4.95 -5.89
CA PRO A 368 15.95 4.87 -5.54
C PRO A 368 16.30 5.83 -4.41
N GLY A 369 17.23 5.43 -3.53
CA GLY A 369 17.69 6.24 -2.41
C GLY A 369 19.09 5.90 -1.95
N LEU A 370 19.75 6.84 -1.30
CA LEU A 370 21.05 6.68 -0.66
C LEU A 370 20.98 7.11 0.80
N TYR A 371 21.45 6.28 1.70
CA TYR A 371 21.29 6.45 3.13
C TYR A 371 22.64 6.38 3.85
N TYR A 372 22.98 7.41 4.62
CA TYR A 372 24.23 7.54 5.36
C TYR A 372 23.98 8.11 6.76
N PRO A 373 23.39 7.33 7.69
CA PRO A 373 23.10 7.79 9.04
C PRO A 373 24.35 8.21 9.82
N SER A 374 25.50 7.58 9.58
CA SER A 374 26.77 7.96 10.23
C SER A 374 27.28 9.33 9.74
N ARG A 375 26.87 9.76 8.55
CA ARG A 375 27.20 11.07 7.96
C ARG A 375 26.07 12.09 8.14
N GLY A 376 24.94 11.68 8.73
CA GLY A 376 23.81 12.55 9.08
C GLY A 376 22.90 12.93 7.92
N TYR A 377 22.75 12.09 6.88
CA TYR A 377 21.83 12.35 5.79
C TYR A 377 21.25 11.09 5.13
N GLY A 378 20.14 11.27 4.46
CA GLY A 378 19.57 10.33 3.50
C GLY A 378 18.86 11.09 2.39
N VAL A 379 18.76 10.46 1.22
CA VAL A 379 18.02 10.99 0.06
C VAL A 379 17.20 9.87 -0.57
N ARG A 380 15.94 10.16 -0.95
CA ARG A 380 15.07 9.29 -1.75
C ARG A 380 14.25 10.15 -2.69
N ILE A 381 14.05 9.68 -3.89
CA ILE A 381 13.11 10.23 -4.86
C ILE A 381 12.20 9.10 -5.27
N GLU A 382 10.89 9.33 -5.18
CA GLU A 382 9.89 8.32 -5.49
C GLU A 382 8.70 8.93 -6.19
N ASP A 383 8.27 8.25 -7.24
CA ASP A 383 7.01 8.50 -7.91
C ASP A 383 6.27 7.20 -8.21
N ALA A 384 4.94 7.28 -8.16
CA ALA A 384 4.05 6.25 -8.66
C ALA A 384 3.75 6.47 -10.15
N VAL A 385 3.78 5.38 -10.92
CA VAL A 385 3.47 5.36 -12.35
C VAL A 385 2.60 4.15 -12.70
N ALA A 386 1.85 4.26 -13.78
CA ALA A 386 1.00 3.20 -14.30
C ALA A 386 1.39 2.83 -15.73
N PHE A 387 1.06 1.61 -16.16
CA PHE A 387 1.05 1.21 -17.56
C PHE A 387 -0.41 1.04 -18.01
N ASN A 388 -0.86 1.91 -18.92
CA ASN A 388 -2.21 1.82 -19.46
C ASN A 388 -2.41 0.56 -20.33
N GLU A 389 -3.63 0.31 -20.81
CA GLU A 389 -3.94 -0.85 -21.65
C GLU A 389 -3.09 -0.92 -22.94
N ALA A 390 -2.65 0.23 -23.46
CA ALA A 390 -1.76 0.30 -24.62
C ALA A 390 -0.28 0.00 -24.28
N GLY A 391 0.04 -0.17 -22.99
CA GLY A 391 1.41 -0.37 -22.49
C GLY A 391 2.22 0.91 -22.41
N GLU A 392 1.58 2.07 -22.46
CA GLU A 392 2.23 3.38 -22.32
C GLU A 392 2.37 3.75 -20.85
N LEU A 393 3.49 4.37 -20.49
CA LEU A 393 3.76 4.85 -19.14
C LEU A 393 2.95 6.12 -18.85
N VAL A 394 2.20 6.10 -17.76
CA VAL A 394 1.38 7.22 -17.27
C VAL A 394 1.89 7.62 -15.87
N TRP A 395 2.24 8.86 -15.70
CA TRP A 395 2.64 9.40 -14.40
C TRP A 395 1.41 9.62 -13.50
N LEU A 396 1.49 9.18 -12.26
CA LEU A 396 0.48 9.44 -11.23
C LEU A 396 0.95 10.51 -10.24
N THR A 397 2.27 10.69 -10.11
CA THR A 397 2.88 11.73 -9.28
C THR A 397 3.27 12.92 -10.16
N HIS A 398 2.75 14.10 -9.84
CA HIS A 398 3.05 15.36 -10.54
C HIS A 398 3.49 16.43 -9.54
N TYR A 399 4.71 16.30 -9.02
CA TYR A 399 5.29 17.23 -8.06
C TYR A 399 6.77 17.51 -8.37
N PRO A 400 7.24 18.77 -8.21
CA PRO A 400 8.64 19.13 -8.49
C PRO A 400 9.67 18.32 -7.69
N TYR A 401 10.89 18.27 -8.22
CA TYR A 401 12.03 17.56 -7.61
C TYR A 401 13.02 18.50 -6.93
N ASP A 402 12.65 19.74 -6.61
CA ASP A 402 13.57 20.72 -6.03
C ASP A 402 14.13 20.21 -4.69
N LEU A 403 15.46 20.03 -4.62
CA LEU A 403 16.13 19.64 -3.37
C LEU A 403 16.10 20.78 -2.35
N VAL A 404 16.44 22.00 -2.79
CA VAL A 404 16.52 23.15 -1.89
C VAL A 404 15.18 23.87 -1.84
N VAL A 405 14.58 23.89 -0.65
CA VAL A 405 13.37 24.68 -0.36
C VAL A 405 13.81 26.06 0.13
N PRO A 406 13.61 27.12 -0.66
CA PRO A 406 14.01 28.47 -0.24
C PRO A 406 13.23 28.89 1.01
N MET A 407 13.95 29.43 1.99
CA MET A 407 13.38 29.95 3.22
C MET A 407 13.53 31.47 3.25
N GLY A 408 12.49 32.19 3.74
CA GLY A 408 12.45 33.63 3.85
C GLY A 408 13.32 34.18 4.97
#